data_18c804b0ee16647c31910a4cc6c8a5b7
#
_entry.id   18c804b0ee16647c31910a4cc6c8a5b7
#
_cell.length_a   1.000
_cell.length_b   1.000
_cell.length_c   1.000
_cell.angle_alpha   90.00
_cell.angle_beta   90.00
_cell.angle_gamma   90.00
#
_symmetry.space_group_name_H-M   'P 1'
#
loop_
_entity.id
_entity.type
_entity.pdbx_description
1 polymer ?
#
loop_
_entity_poly.entity_id
_entity_poly.type
_entity_poly.pdbx_seq_one_letter_code
_entity_poly.pdbx_strand_id
1 'polypeptide(L)'
;MKLSNDEQYYSKEANRSYWSVSQYKDFCKCEAAATAKIRGEYEQPTTKAMLIGTLVDRWFEGTLEQLRQESPNIFYCRNGALRADFRKADEIIKRVQRDERFMRFMSGEKQKILMWEMFGVPWKAKLDSFCDGICITDLKVVQNFKSLAFWRYELQGAVYQAGVEACGYGRLPFYLAAATKEAVTNFDIFQIDQPTLDLALAEIMANMPRFIAIKAGLEEPHYCGVCDYCKSVKKARIRNYSELLEV
;
A
#
# COMPACT_ATOMS: atom_id res chain seq x y z
N MET A 1 15.75 9.11 -13.17
CA MET A 1 14.40 9.21 -13.80
C MET A 1 13.51 10.05 -12.90
N LYS A 2 12.76 11.01 -13.42
CA LYS A 2 11.79 11.80 -12.63
C LYS A 2 10.41 11.15 -12.78
N LEU A 3 9.74 10.87 -11.67
CA LEU A 3 8.40 10.31 -11.66
C LEU A 3 7.40 11.45 -11.47
N SER A 4 6.51 11.68 -12.44
CA SER A 4 5.58 12.82 -12.43
C SER A 4 4.10 12.43 -12.56
N ASN A 5 3.81 11.17 -12.84
CA ASN A 5 2.45 10.64 -12.98
C ASN A 5 2.36 9.16 -12.59
N ASP A 6 1.15 8.63 -12.56
CA ASP A 6 0.86 7.25 -12.17
C ASP A 6 1.51 6.22 -13.09
N GLU A 7 1.51 6.44 -14.40
CA GLU A 7 2.11 5.52 -15.36
C GLU A 7 3.60 5.34 -15.09
N GLN A 8 4.32 6.43 -14.87
CA GLN A 8 5.75 6.39 -14.52
C GLN A 8 5.96 5.81 -13.13
N TYR A 9 5.14 6.19 -12.14
CA TYR A 9 5.25 5.72 -10.77
C TYR A 9 5.10 4.20 -10.65
N TYR A 10 4.14 3.60 -11.37
CA TYR A 10 3.88 2.16 -11.33
C TYR A 10 4.63 1.36 -12.40
N SER A 11 5.47 2.00 -13.21
CA SER A 11 6.23 1.32 -14.27
C SER A 11 7.17 0.25 -13.69
N LYS A 12 7.45 -0.78 -14.50
CA LYS A 12 8.42 -1.83 -14.14
C LYS A 12 9.81 -1.24 -13.90
N GLU A 13 10.20 -0.23 -14.67
CA GLU A 13 11.48 0.47 -14.53
C GLU A 13 11.56 1.20 -13.19
N ALA A 14 10.52 1.96 -12.81
CA ALA A 14 10.48 2.62 -11.51
C ALA A 14 10.49 1.62 -10.35
N ASN A 15 9.82 0.46 -10.48
CA ASN A 15 9.84 -0.58 -9.46
C ASN A 15 11.19 -1.27 -9.31
N ARG A 16 11.99 -1.34 -10.38
CA ARG A 16 13.37 -1.84 -10.33
C ARG A 16 14.33 -0.82 -9.74
N SER A 17 14.17 0.46 -10.11
CA SER A 17 15.09 1.54 -9.74
C SER A 17 14.88 2.10 -8.34
N TYR A 18 13.63 2.16 -7.87
CA TYR A 18 13.25 2.74 -6.59
C TYR A 18 12.76 1.69 -5.61
N TRP A 19 12.95 1.95 -4.33
CA TRP A 19 12.26 1.29 -3.24
C TRP A 19 10.94 2.01 -2.93
N SER A 20 9.99 1.28 -2.39
CA SER A 20 8.76 1.81 -1.81
C SER A 20 8.38 0.99 -0.58
N VAL A 21 7.54 1.54 0.29
CA VAL A 21 7.08 0.79 1.46
C VAL A 21 6.32 -0.48 1.08
N SER A 22 5.61 -0.47 -0.05
CA SER A 22 4.93 -1.68 -0.55
C SER A 22 5.92 -2.78 -0.90
N GLN A 23 7.02 -2.44 -1.60
CA GLN A 23 8.09 -3.41 -1.89
C GLN A 23 8.73 -3.91 -0.59
N TYR A 24 9.08 -3.03 0.35
CA TYR A 24 9.63 -3.43 1.63
C TYR A 24 8.71 -4.44 2.35
N LYS A 25 7.42 -4.15 2.44
CA LYS A 25 6.42 -5.06 3.04
C LYS A 25 6.29 -6.38 2.27
N ASP A 26 6.44 -6.39 0.95
CA ASP A 26 6.47 -7.61 0.15
C ASP A 26 7.70 -8.46 0.48
N PHE A 27 8.89 -7.86 0.63
CA PHE A 27 10.11 -8.55 1.08
C PHE A 27 9.97 -9.13 2.48
N CYS A 28 9.38 -8.40 3.43
CA CYS A 28 9.09 -8.91 4.77
C CYS A 28 8.17 -10.15 4.75
N LYS A 29 7.24 -10.23 3.79
CA LYS A 29 6.33 -11.38 3.65
C LYS A 29 6.99 -12.58 3.01
N CYS A 30 7.70 -12.38 1.90
CA CYS A 30 8.40 -13.43 1.17
C CYS A 30 9.37 -12.80 0.16
N GLU A 31 10.66 -12.92 0.41
CA GLU A 31 11.72 -12.37 -0.44
C GLU A 31 11.65 -12.89 -1.88
N ALA A 32 11.40 -14.20 -2.06
CA ALA A 32 11.30 -14.82 -3.39
C ALA A 32 10.08 -14.29 -4.18
N ALA A 33 8.92 -14.15 -3.54
CA ALA A 33 7.73 -13.59 -4.19
C ALA A 33 7.93 -12.10 -4.54
N ALA A 34 8.54 -11.31 -3.64
CA ALA A 34 8.85 -9.91 -3.88
C ALA A 34 9.83 -9.72 -5.06
N THR A 35 10.87 -10.54 -5.12
CA THR A 35 11.85 -10.54 -6.21
C THR A 35 11.18 -10.89 -7.55
N ALA A 36 10.37 -11.95 -7.59
CA ALA A 36 9.62 -12.35 -8.78
C ALA A 36 8.66 -11.26 -9.26
N LYS A 37 8.02 -10.55 -8.33
CA LYS A 37 7.13 -9.42 -8.62
C LYS A 37 7.88 -8.23 -9.26
N ILE A 38 9.07 -7.88 -8.73
CA ILE A 38 9.92 -6.82 -9.31
C ILE A 38 10.42 -7.20 -10.71
N ARG A 39 10.73 -8.49 -10.94
CA ARG A 39 11.12 -9.00 -12.26
C ARG A 39 9.98 -9.08 -13.26
N GLY A 40 8.70 -9.01 -12.78
CA GLY A 40 7.51 -9.17 -13.60
C GLY A 40 7.17 -10.63 -13.92
N GLU A 41 7.69 -11.56 -13.12
CA GLU A 41 7.46 -13.01 -13.22
C GLU A 41 6.25 -13.47 -12.39
N TYR A 42 5.76 -12.60 -11.49
CA TYR A 42 4.62 -12.87 -10.63
C TYR A 42 3.77 -11.61 -10.44
N GLU A 43 2.46 -11.77 -10.57
CA GLU A 43 1.47 -10.73 -10.24
C GLU A 43 0.51 -11.25 -9.17
N GLN A 44 0.32 -10.45 -8.13
CA GLN A 44 -0.64 -10.79 -7.09
C GLN A 44 -2.07 -10.54 -7.61
N PRO A 45 -3.00 -11.51 -7.51
CA PRO A 45 -4.37 -11.32 -7.95
C PRO A 45 -5.05 -10.17 -7.21
N THR A 46 -5.76 -9.32 -7.96
CA THR A 46 -6.56 -8.24 -7.39
C THR A 46 -7.84 -8.81 -6.77
N THR A 47 -8.12 -8.47 -5.51
CA THR A 47 -9.31 -8.92 -4.80
C THR A 47 -10.43 -7.88 -4.86
N LYS A 48 -11.70 -8.31 -4.67
CA LYS A 48 -12.84 -7.39 -4.53
C LYS A 48 -12.62 -6.36 -3.42
N ALA A 49 -12.00 -6.76 -2.33
CA ALA A 49 -11.71 -5.88 -1.20
C ALA A 49 -10.75 -4.74 -1.58
N MET A 50 -9.77 -5.03 -2.44
CA MET A 50 -8.85 -4.02 -3.00
C MET A 50 -9.60 -3.08 -3.94
N LEU A 51 -10.47 -3.61 -4.81
CA LEU A 51 -11.26 -2.80 -5.76
C LEU A 51 -12.23 -1.84 -5.07
N ILE A 52 -12.79 -2.21 -3.92
CA ILE A 52 -13.61 -1.29 -3.11
C ILE A 52 -12.73 -0.11 -2.62
N GLY A 53 -11.51 -0.39 -2.13
CA GLY A 53 -10.55 0.64 -1.78
C GLY A 53 -10.25 1.56 -2.96
N THR A 54 -9.93 0.99 -4.13
CA THR A 54 -9.66 1.75 -5.36
C THR A 54 -10.79 2.73 -5.71
N LEU A 55 -12.05 2.34 -5.58
CA LEU A 55 -13.18 3.24 -5.85
C LEU A 55 -13.23 4.43 -4.89
N VAL A 56 -12.98 4.19 -3.60
CA VAL A 56 -12.96 5.25 -2.58
C VAL A 56 -11.77 6.18 -2.82
N ASP A 57 -10.57 5.63 -3.10
CA ASP A 57 -9.37 6.40 -3.44
C ASP A 57 -9.60 7.31 -4.64
N ARG A 58 -10.13 6.77 -5.75
CA ARG A 58 -10.43 7.51 -6.97
C ARG A 58 -11.48 8.61 -6.77
N TRP A 59 -12.39 8.43 -5.81
CA TRP A 59 -13.33 9.50 -5.44
C TRP A 59 -12.61 10.66 -4.76
N PHE A 60 -11.71 10.38 -3.79
CA PHE A 60 -10.92 11.42 -3.12
C PHE A 60 -9.93 12.11 -4.06
N GLU A 61 -9.43 11.39 -5.06
CA GLU A 61 -8.59 11.95 -6.14
C GLU A 61 -9.36 12.81 -7.14
N GLY A 62 -10.70 12.69 -7.19
CA GLY A 62 -11.52 13.31 -8.23
C GLY A 62 -11.43 12.63 -9.59
N THR A 63 -10.97 11.38 -9.65
CA THR A 63 -10.68 10.62 -10.90
C THR A 63 -11.63 9.46 -11.15
N LEU A 64 -12.82 9.43 -10.51
CA LEU A 64 -13.82 8.37 -10.72
C LEU A 64 -14.28 8.24 -12.17
N GLU A 65 -14.44 9.33 -12.89
CA GLU A 65 -14.86 9.29 -14.29
C GLU A 65 -13.78 8.70 -15.19
N GLN A 66 -12.51 9.01 -14.91
CA GLN A 66 -11.39 8.37 -15.58
C GLN A 66 -11.38 6.85 -15.31
N LEU A 67 -11.58 6.41 -14.06
CA LEU A 67 -11.67 4.98 -13.73
C LEU A 67 -12.83 4.29 -14.48
N ARG A 68 -13.97 4.99 -14.66
CA ARG A 68 -15.11 4.48 -15.45
C ARG A 68 -14.73 4.22 -16.89
N GLN A 69 -13.93 5.10 -17.50
CA GLN A 69 -13.43 4.95 -18.86
C GLN A 69 -12.36 3.86 -18.98
N GLU A 70 -11.41 3.80 -18.02
CA GLU A 70 -10.32 2.83 -18.00
C GLU A 70 -10.80 1.39 -17.75
N SER A 71 -11.81 1.21 -16.91
CA SER A 71 -12.24 -0.10 -16.42
C SER A 71 -13.78 -0.28 -16.36
N PRO A 72 -14.50 0.01 -17.44
CA PRO A 72 -15.98 0.06 -17.41
C PRO A 72 -16.60 -1.30 -17.03
N ASN A 73 -15.99 -2.38 -17.45
CA ASN A 73 -16.54 -3.74 -17.25
C ASN A 73 -16.24 -4.32 -15.85
N ILE A 74 -15.33 -3.71 -15.09
CA ILE A 74 -14.99 -4.18 -13.74
C ILE A 74 -15.99 -3.62 -12.74
N PHE A 75 -16.20 -2.31 -12.74
CA PHE A 75 -16.98 -1.61 -11.72
C PHE A 75 -18.43 -1.35 -12.10
N TYR A 76 -18.74 -1.23 -13.39
CA TYR A 76 -20.06 -0.77 -13.86
C TYR A 76 -20.78 -1.81 -14.71
N CYS A 77 -22.11 -1.78 -14.64
CA CYS A 77 -22.99 -2.52 -15.53
C CYS A 77 -23.08 -1.84 -16.90
N ARG A 78 -23.61 -2.53 -17.92
CA ARG A 78 -23.82 -1.97 -19.28
C ARG A 78 -24.67 -0.71 -19.31
N ASN A 79 -25.58 -0.55 -18.35
CA ASN A 79 -26.42 0.67 -18.20
C ASN A 79 -25.72 1.80 -17.43
N GLY A 80 -24.43 1.67 -17.13
CA GLY A 80 -23.65 2.67 -16.38
C GLY A 80 -23.83 2.67 -14.86
N ALA A 81 -24.70 1.81 -14.31
CA ALA A 81 -24.87 1.71 -12.86
C ALA A 81 -23.70 0.97 -12.22
N LEU A 82 -23.32 1.36 -10.99
CA LEU A 82 -22.32 0.65 -10.21
C LEU A 82 -22.79 -0.78 -9.91
N ARG A 83 -21.91 -1.76 -10.12
CA ARG A 83 -22.22 -3.17 -9.83
C ARG A 83 -22.47 -3.37 -8.33
N ALA A 84 -23.37 -4.29 -8.00
CA ALA A 84 -23.78 -4.56 -6.61
C ALA A 84 -22.59 -4.87 -5.68
N ASP A 85 -21.56 -5.53 -6.18
CA ASP A 85 -20.33 -5.85 -5.44
C ASP A 85 -19.59 -4.63 -4.93
N PHE A 86 -19.80 -3.45 -5.52
CA PHE A 86 -19.09 -2.20 -5.20
C PHE A 86 -19.97 -1.14 -4.54
N ARG A 87 -21.25 -1.44 -4.24
CA ARG A 87 -22.15 -0.52 -3.53
C ARG A 87 -21.58 -0.08 -2.18
N LYS A 88 -20.78 -0.94 -1.55
CA LYS A 88 -20.11 -0.62 -0.29
C LYS A 88 -19.15 0.57 -0.41
N ALA A 89 -18.49 0.75 -1.54
CA ALA A 89 -17.66 1.94 -1.77
C ALA A 89 -18.51 3.23 -1.78
N ASP A 90 -19.66 3.21 -2.48
CA ASP A 90 -20.60 4.32 -2.51
C ASP A 90 -21.18 4.67 -1.10
N GLU A 91 -21.51 3.64 -0.31
CA GLU A 91 -21.93 3.83 1.08
C GLU A 91 -20.84 4.48 1.94
N ILE A 92 -19.59 4.01 1.81
CA ILE A 92 -18.42 4.58 2.52
C ILE A 92 -18.28 6.05 2.13
N ILE A 93 -18.23 6.36 0.83
CA ILE A 93 -18.10 7.72 0.31
C ILE A 93 -19.20 8.63 0.87
N LYS A 94 -20.47 8.22 0.75
CA LYS A 94 -21.63 8.97 1.28
C LYS A 94 -21.56 9.20 2.79
N ARG A 95 -20.92 8.29 3.51
CA ARG A 95 -20.78 8.38 4.96
C ARG A 95 -19.68 9.35 5.35
N VAL A 96 -18.48 9.22 4.77
CA VAL A 96 -17.31 10.04 5.14
C VAL A 96 -17.41 11.47 4.64
N GLN A 97 -18.01 11.71 3.47
CA GLN A 97 -18.15 13.07 2.90
C GLN A 97 -18.99 14.03 3.75
N ARG A 98 -19.81 13.50 4.70
CA ARG A 98 -20.64 14.30 5.61
C ARG A 98 -19.88 14.72 6.87
N ASP A 99 -18.69 14.19 7.09
CA ASP A 99 -17.87 14.50 8.26
C ASP A 99 -16.79 15.52 7.89
N GLU A 100 -16.94 16.74 8.42
CA GLU A 100 -16.03 17.85 8.11
C GLU A 100 -14.60 17.56 8.57
N ARG A 101 -14.41 16.84 9.68
CA ARG A 101 -13.08 16.51 10.20
C ARG A 101 -12.39 15.53 9.27
N PHE A 102 -13.07 14.45 8.86
CA PHE A 102 -12.52 13.48 7.91
C PHE A 102 -12.13 14.16 6.58
N MET A 103 -13.03 15.00 6.04
CA MET A 103 -12.80 15.74 4.81
C MET A 103 -11.64 16.73 4.94
N ARG A 104 -11.45 17.36 6.11
CA ARG A 104 -10.30 18.24 6.36
C ARG A 104 -8.98 17.49 6.28
N PHE A 105 -8.85 16.31 6.90
CA PHE A 105 -7.64 15.49 6.81
C PHE A 105 -7.36 15.01 5.38
N MET A 106 -8.41 14.84 4.61
CA MET A 106 -8.31 14.44 3.21
C MET A 106 -8.30 15.61 2.21
N SER A 107 -8.13 16.88 2.64
CA SER A 107 -8.17 18.05 1.75
C SER A 107 -6.82 18.50 1.19
N GLY A 108 -5.72 17.88 1.58
CA GLY A 108 -4.37 18.20 1.11
C GLY A 108 -4.15 17.93 -0.38
N GLU A 109 -2.94 18.24 -0.86
CA GLU A 109 -2.49 17.89 -2.21
C GLU A 109 -2.60 16.38 -2.41
N LYS A 110 -3.32 15.98 -3.48
CA LYS A 110 -3.61 14.58 -3.77
C LYS A 110 -2.48 13.92 -4.55
N GLN A 111 -2.22 12.65 -4.21
CA GLN A 111 -1.32 11.78 -4.97
C GLN A 111 0.07 12.39 -5.18
N LYS A 112 0.56 13.15 -4.17
CA LYS A 112 1.86 13.78 -4.23
C LYS A 112 2.98 12.74 -4.31
N ILE A 113 3.73 12.75 -5.42
CA ILE A 113 4.86 11.86 -5.63
C ILE A 113 6.12 12.49 -5.03
N LEU A 114 6.80 11.75 -4.16
CA LEU A 114 8.09 12.09 -3.58
C LEU A 114 9.14 11.06 -4.00
N MET A 115 10.37 11.55 -4.18
CA MET A 115 11.55 10.74 -4.46
C MET A 115 12.72 11.27 -3.63
N TRP A 116 13.41 10.37 -2.93
CA TRP A 116 14.54 10.73 -2.08
C TRP A 116 15.52 9.56 -1.97
N GLU A 117 16.66 9.79 -1.36
CA GLU A 117 17.60 8.74 -0.98
C GLU A 117 17.46 8.41 0.50
N MET A 118 17.42 7.12 0.84
CA MET A 118 17.42 6.63 2.20
C MET A 118 18.10 5.25 2.22
N PHE A 119 18.97 5.02 3.22
CA PHE A 119 19.76 3.78 3.35
C PHE A 119 20.65 3.49 2.12
N GLY A 120 21.16 4.53 1.45
CA GLY A 120 22.04 4.42 0.27
C GLY A 120 21.34 3.98 -1.02
N VAL A 121 20.00 4.00 -1.06
CA VAL A 121 19.22 3.64 -2.26
C VAL A 121 18.07 4.61 -2.48
N PRO A 122 17.62 4.78 -3.76
CA PRO A 122 16.52 5.66 -4.08
C PRO A 122 15.17 5.08 -3.62
N TRP A 123 14.35 5.93 -3.02
CA TRP A 123 12.98 5.64 -2.58
C TRP A 123 11.96 6.48 -3.31
N LYS A 124 10.74 5.97 -3.39
CA LYS A 124 9.56 6.69 -3.89
C LYS A 124 8.36 6.48 -2.98
N ALA A 125 7.54 7.51 -2.84
CA ALA A 125 6.22 7.44 -2.21
C ALA A 125 5.21 8.23 -3.02
N LYS A 126 3.94 7.87 -2.87
CA LYS A 126 2.80 8.62 -3.38
C LYS A 126 1.82 8.81 -2.24
N LEU A 127 1.63 10.07 -1.82
CA LEU A 127 0.86 10.44 -0.64
C LEU A 127 -0.59 10.72 -1.03
N ASP A 128 -1.57 10.12 -0.32
CA ASP A 128 -2.99 10.29 -0.64
C ASP A 128 -3.49 11.71 -0.34
N SER A 129 -3.02 12.31 0.75
CA SER A 129 -3.31 13.70 1.12
C SER A 129 -2.11 14.30 1.86
N PHE A 130 -1.51 15.33 1.28
CA PHE A 130 -0.38 16.05 1.82
C PHE A 130 -0.77 17.50 2.15
N CYS A 131 -0.79 17.84 3.43
CA CYS A 131 -0.99 19.21 3.92
C CYS A 131 0.36 19.78 4.33
N ASP A 132 0.95 20.61 3.46
CA ASP A 132 2.27 21.21 3.68
C ASP A 132 2.34 21.95 5.01
N GLY A 133 3.41 21.71 5.77
CA GLY A 133 3.62 22.26 7.11
C GLY A 133 2.64 21.76 8.19
N ILE A 134 1.71 20.85 7.88
CA ILE A 134 0.65 20.42 8.80
C ILE A 134 0.70 18.90 9.05
N CYS A 135 0.45 18.08 8.03
CA CYS A 135 0.37 16.62 8.21
C CYS A 135 0.43 15.84 6.90
N ILE A 136 0.69 14.55 7.05
CA ILE A 136 0.55 13.52 6.01
C ILE A 136 -0.67 12.67 6.39
N THR A 137 -1.61 12.49 5.49
CA THR A 137 -2.77 11.61 5.71
C THR A 137 -2.85 10.56 4.62
N ASP A 138 -3.06 9.32 5.04
CA ASP A 138 -3.17 8.16 4.15
C ASP A 138 -4.54 7.50 4.34
N LEU A 139 -5.26 7.28 3.24
CA LEU A 139 -6.61 6.72 3.24
C LEU A 139 -6.57 5.20 3.36
N LYS A 140 -7.39 4.65 4.23
CA LYS A 140 -7.51 3.20 4.39
C LYS A 140 -8.96 2.73 4.43
N VAL A 141 -9.30 1.84 3.51
CA VAL A 141 -10.58 1.14 3.48
C VAL A 141 -10.36 -0.30 3.96
N VAL A 142 -10.68 -0.56 5.23
CA VAL A 142 -10.36 -1.81 5.92
C VAL A 142 -11.61 -2.62 6.25
N GLN A 143 -11.46 -3.90 6.61
CA GLN A 143 -12.60 -4.71 7.03
C GLN A 143 -13.22 -4.20 8.35
N ASN A 144 -12.36 -3.92 9.33
CA ASN A 144 -12.66 -3.28 10.61
C ASN A 144 -11.37 -2.62 11.14
N PHE A 145 -11.45 -1.83 12.21
CA PHE A 145 -10.27 -1.12 12.75
C PHE A 145 -9.19 -2.05 13.32
N LYS A 146 -9.52 -3.25 13.78
CA LYS A 146 -8.51 -4.23 14.22
C LYS A 146 -7.56 -4.59 13.08
N SER A 147 -8.01 -4.50 11.83
CA SER A 147 -7.18 -4.75 10.65
C SER A 147 -6.06 -3.72 10.47
N LEU A 148 -6.16 -2.52 11.07
CA LEU A 148 -5.12 -1.47 10.93
C LEU A 148 -3.79 -1.93 11.51
N ALA A 149 -3.80 -2.51 12.72
CA ALA A 149 -2.58 -3.04 13.35
C ALA A 149 -1.99 -4.22 12.56
N PHE A 150 -2.84 -5.10 12.02
CA PHE A 150 -2.40 -6.26 11.24
C PHE A 150 -1.63 -5.87 9.96
N TRP A 151 -2.03 -4.78 9.28
CA TRP A 151 -1.45 -4.38 7.99
C TRP A 151 -0.17 -3.55 8.11
N ARG A 152 0.32 -3.33 9.33
CA ARG A 152 1.60 -2.66 9.58
C ARG A 152 1.70 -1.29 8.89
N TYR A 153 0.73 -0.42 9.13
CA TYR A 153 0.72 0.91 8.52
C TYR A 153 1.72 1.86 9.16
N GLU A 154 2.24 1.54 10.34
CA GLU A 154 3.38 2.24 10.97
C GLU A 154 4.62 2.24 10.07
N LEU A 155 4.89 1.15 9.33
CA LEU A 155 5.97 1.09 8.34
C LEU A 155 5.74 2.10 7.21
N GLN A 156 4.49 2.26 6.77
CA GLN A 156 4.14 3.23 5.73
C GLN A 156 4.30 4.65 6.25
N GLY A 157 3.81 4.94 7.45
CA GLY A 157 3.96 6.25 8.10
C GLY A 157 5.42 6.65 8.27
N ALA A 158 6.26 5.73 8.74
CA ALA A 158 7.69 5.97 8.93
C ALA A 158 8.41 6.33 7.62
N VAL A 159 8.16 5.56 6.54
CA VAL A 159 8.74 5.83 5.21
C VAL A 159 8.22 7.15 4.64
N TYR A 160 6.93 7.44 4.78
CA TYR A 160 6.34 8.68 4.25
C TYR A 160 6.86 9.90 5.01
N GLN A 161 6.95 9.84 6.34
CA GLN A 161 7.50 10.91 7.16
C GLN A 161 8.97 11.17 6.80
N ALA A 162 9.80 10.12 6.69
CA ALA A 162 11.20 10.24 6.29
C ALA A 162 11.34 10.85 4.88
N GLY A 163 10.50 10.46 3.93
CA GLY A 163 10.50 11.02 2.58
C GLY A 163 10.10 12.49 2.54
N VAL A 164 9.09 12.88 3.30
CA VAL A 164 8.64 14.28 3.42
C VAL A 164 9.75 15.15 4.04
N GLU A 165 10.38 14.66 5.11
CA GLU A 165 11.51 15.35 5.78
C GLU A 165 12.71 15.48 4.83
N ALA A 166 13.09 14.41 4.12
CA ALA A 166 14.19 14.41 3.17
C ALA A 166 13.94 15.35 1.97
N CYS A 167 12.69 15.55 1.58
CA CYS A 167 12.30 16.50 0.53
C CYS A 167 12.19 17.96 1.00
N GLY A 168 12.53 18.26 2.27
CA GLY A 168 12.60 19.64 2.80
C GLY A 168 11.30 20.18 3.37
N TYR A 169 10.25 19.35 3.54
CA TYR A 169 8.97 19.77 4.12
C TYR A 169 8.93 19.68 5.66
N GLY A 170 10.04 19.23 6.29
CA GLY A 170 10.10 19.02 7.71
C GLY A 170 9.44 17.72 8.18
N ARG A 171 9.53 17.44 9.48
CA ARG A 171 9.00 16.24 10.10
C ARG A 171 7.53 16.44 10.48
N LEU A 172 6.62 15.99 9.64
CA LEU A 172 5.18 16.16 9.82
C LEU A 172 4.53 14.94 10.49
N PRO A 173 3.46 15.12 11.30
CA PRO A 173 2.70 14.03 11.87
C PRO A 173 2.00 13.22 10.78
N PHE A 174 1.88 11.90 11.02
CA PHE A 174 1.24 10.97 10.10
C PHE A 174 -0.09 10.46 10.64
N TYR A 175 -1.12 10.47 9.80
CA TYR A 175 -2.47 10.04 10.13
C TYR A 175 -3.00 9.00 9.15
N LEU A 176 -3.83 8.08 9.64
CA LEU A 176 -4.65 7.20 8.84
C LEU A 176 -6.10 7.70 8.87
N ALA A 177 -6.62 8.09 7.72
CA ALA A 177 -8.06 8.32 7.53
C ALA A 177 -8.69 6.97 7.18
N ALA A 178 -9.29 6.31 8.15
CA ALA A 178 -9.76 4.94 8.01
C ALA A 178 -11.28 4.86 7.95
N ALA A 179 -11.79 4.06 6.98
CA ALA A 179 -13.21 3.71 6.89
C ALA A 179 -13.38 2.19 6.77
N THR A 180 -14.45 1.64 7.33
CA THR A 180 -14.66 0.19 7.40
C THR A 180 -15.68 -0.30 6.37
N LYS A 181 -15.50 -1.57 5.97
CA LYS A 181 -16.45 -2.32 5.11
C LYS A 181 -17.50 -3.09 5.91
N GLU A 182 -17.63 -2.80 7.21
CA GLU A 182 -18.67 -3.37 8.07
C GLU A 182 -20.07 -3.02 7.54
N ALA A 183 -21.11 -3.75 7.99
CA ALA A 183 -22.49 -3.51 7.56
C ALA A 183 -22.89 -2.04 7.74
N VAL A 184 -22.59 -1.47 8.89
CA VAL A 184 -22.63 -0.02 9.14
C VAL A 184 -21.20 0.50 9.07
N THR A 185 -20.92 1.36 8.10
CA THR A 185 -19.59 1.95 7.94
C THR A 185 -19.18 2.75 9.16
N ASN A 186 -18.12 2.31 9.84
CA ASN A 186 -17.41 3.07 10.86
C ASN A 186 -16.23 3.79 10.22
N PHE A 187 -15.84 4.96 10.74
CA PHE A 187 -14.70 5.72 10.23
C PHE A 187 -14.11 6.56 11.35
N ASP A 188 -12.80 6.79 11.27
CA ASP A 188 -12.07 7.59 12.24
C ASP A 188 -10.73 8.07 11.64
N ILE A 189 -10.07 9.01 12.34
CA ILE A 189 -8.72 9.49 12.05
C ILE A 189 -7.79 8.98 13.16
N PHE A 190 -6.80 8.18 12.80
CA PHE A 190 -5.82 7.64 13.73
C PHE A 190 -4.47 8.32 13.51
N GLN A 191 -3.95 8.96 14.54
CA GLN A 191 -2.55 9.38 14.53
C GLN A 191 -1.66 8.19 14.91
N ILE A 192 -0.60 7.95 14.13
CA ILE A 192 0.47 7.06 14.57
C ILE A 192 1.49 7.92 15.31
N ASP A 193 1.72 7.61 16.58
CA ASP A 193 2.61 8.37 17.43
C ASP A 193 4.08 8.25 16.99
N GLN A 194 4.89 9.24 17.37
CA GLN A 194 6.27 9.33 16.91
C GLN A 194 7.13 8.15 17.38
N PRO A 195 7.04 7.67 18.62
CA PRO A 195 7.81 6.48 19.04
C PRO A 195 7.51 5.25 18.19
N THR A 196 6.25 5.03 17.80
CA THR A 196 5.85 3.93 16.89
C THR A 196 6.46 4.09 15.51
N LEU A 197 6.48 5.31 14.94
CA LEU A 197 7.11 5.59 13.65
C LEU A 197 8.64 5.40 13.72
N ASP A 198 9.28 5.85 14.80
CA ASP A 198 10.73 5.71 14.98
C ASP A 198 11.15 4.24 15.10
N LEU A 199 10.40 3.42 15.82
CA LEU A 199 10.63 1.96 15.90
C LEU A 199 10.45 1.30 14.54
N ALA A 200 9.43 1.67 13.78
CA ALA A 200 9.19 1.15 12.44
C ALA A 200 10.34 1.52 11.48
N LEU A 201 10.86 2.75 11.56
CA LEU A 201 12.00 3.19 10.75
C LEU A 201 13.28 2.42 11.12
N ALA A 202 13.52 2.17 12.41
CA ALA A 202 14.65 1.39 12.88
C ALA A 202 14.59 -0.07 12.39
N GLU A 203 13.40 -0.69 12.37
CA GLU A 203 13.21 -2.02 11.78
C GLU A 203 13.53 -2.03 10.29
N ILE A 204 13.04 -1.02 9.54
CA ILE A 204 13.34 -0.90 8.12
C ILE A 204 14.85 -0.80 7.92
N MET A 205 15.52 0.07 8.67
CA MET A 205 16.97 0.25 8.58
C MET A 205 17.74 -1.06 8.83
N ALA A 206 17.30 -1.87 9.80
CA ALA A 206 17.95 -3.15 10.11
C ALA A 206 17.81 -4.20 8.99
N ASN A 207 16.67 -4.22 8.29
CA ASN A 207 16.40 -5.21 7.25
C ASN A 207 16.91 -4.80 5.86
N MET A 208 17.04 -3.50 5.59
CA MET A 208 17.36 -2.98 4.25
C MET A 208 18.67 -3.52 3.66
N PRO A 209 19.78 -3.71 4.40
CA PRO A 209 21.02 -4.23 3.82
C PRO A 209 20.82 -5.55 3.08
N ARG A 210 20.11 -6.51 3.70
CA ARG A 210 19.78 -7.79 3.09
C ARG A 210 18.86 -7.63 1.88
N PHE A 211 17.79 -6.85 2.02
CA PHE A 211 16.82 -6.68 0.93
C PHE A 211 17.44 -5.96 -0.29
N ILE A 212 18.34 -5.02 -0.05
CA ILE A 212 19.12 -4.35 -1.12
C ILE A 212 19.99 -5.38 -1.85
N ALA A 213 20.72 -6.25 -1.11
CA ALA A 213 21.56 -7.27 -1.70
C ALA A 213 20.75 -8.27 -2.55
N ILE A 214 19.58 -8.70 -2.08
CA ILE A 214 18.69 -9.58 -2.85
C ILE A 214 18.16 -8.89 -4.10
N LYS A 215 17.68 -7.64 -3.98
CA LYS A 215 17.17 -6.88 -5.14
C LYS A 215 18.24 -6.63 -6.19
N ALA A 216 19.50 -6.46 -5.77
CA ALA A 216 20.68 -6.32 -6.64
C ALA A 216 21.15 -7.68 -7.23
N GLY A 217 20.60 -8.82 -6.77
CA GLY A 217 21.03 -10.14 -7.23
C GLY A 217 22.35 -10.63 -6.60
N LEU A 218 22.77 -10.02 -5.49
CA LEU A 218 23.99 -10.38 -4.74
C LEU A 218 23.74 -11.47 -3.71
N GLU A 219 22.50 -11.63 -3.29
CA GLU A 219 22.06 -12.68 -2.37
C GLU A 219 20.81 -13.39 -2.91
N GLU A 220 20.68 -14.67 -2.58
CA GLU A 220 19.51 -15.47 -2.94
C GLU A 220 18.32 -15.18 -2.02
N PRO A 221 17.10 -15.03 -2.59
CA PRO A 221 15.91 -14.78 -1.81
C PRO A 221 15.43 -16.03 -1.07
N HIS A 222 14.98 -15.83 0.17
CA HIS A 222 14.33 -16.90 0.94
C HIS A 222 12.90 -17.16 0.45
N TYR A 223 12.53 -18.47 0.37
CA TYR A 223 11.19 -18.94 0.03
C TYR A 223 10.40 -19.22 1.32
N CYS A 224 9.31 -18.49 1.57
CA CYS A 224 8.49 -18.72 2.76
C CYS A 224 7.74 -20.09 2.76
N GLY A 225 7.59 -20.71 1.61
CA GLY A 225 6.95 -22.02 1.42
C GLY A 225 5.42 -22.02 1.51
N VAL A 226 4.80 -20.93 1.96
CA VAL A 226 3.34 -20.87 2.26
C VAL A 226 2.55 -19.94 1.38
N CYS A 227 3.16 -18.93 0.77
CA CYS A 227 2.46 -18.01 -0.13
C CYS A 227 2.17 -18.64 -1.50
N ASP A 228 1.25 -18.03 -2.26
CA ASP A 228 0.80 -18.57 -3.55
C ASP A 228 1.94 -18.67 -4.57
N TYR A 229 2.87 -17.70 -4.60
CA TYR A 229 4.07 -17.80 -5.43
C TYR A 229 4.91 -19.01 -5.06
N CYS A 230 5.25 -19.20 -3.78
CA CYS A 230 6.05 -20.34 -3.36
C CYS A 230 5.35 -21.69 -3.65
N LYS A 231 4.02 -21.73 -3.52
CA LYS A 231 3.24 -22.93 -3.89
C LYS A 231 3.28 -23.19 -5.39
N SER A 232 3.19 -22.15 -6.24
CA SER A 232 3.16 -22.30 -7.70
C SER A 232 4.48 -22.78 -8.30
N VAL A 233 5.63 -22.44 -7.67
CA VAL A 233 6.96 -22.85 -8.12
C VAL A 233 7.50 -24.09 -7.38
N LYS A 234 6.74 -24.62 -6.42
CA LYS A 234 7.14 -25.76 -5.59
C LYS A 234 7.24 -27.04 -6.43
N LYS A 235 8.36 -27.74 -6.29
CA LYS A 235 8.51 -29.11 -6.79
C LYS A 235 8.02 -30.12 -5.74
N ALA A 236 7.37 -31.19 -6.18
CA ALA A 236 6.92 -32.26 -5.30
C ALA A 236 8.10 -32.88 -4.54
N ARG A 237 7.90 -33.16 -3.26
CA ARG A 237 8.85 -33.86 -2.40
C ARG A 237 8.16 -35.09 -1.82
N ILE A 238 8.87 -36.17 -1.69
CA ILE A 238 8.42 -37.32 -0.90
C ILE A 238 8.55 -36.92 0.58
N ARG A 239 7.42 -36.97 1.30
CA ARG A 239 7.36 -36.67 2.72
C ARG A 239 6.73 -37.81 3.48
N ASN A 240 7.08 -37.95 4.74
CA ASN A 240 6.44 -38.92 5.61
C ASN A 240 5.06 -38.34 6.03
N TYR A 241 4.01 -39.20 5.98
CA TYR A 241 2.66 -38.77 6.38
C TYR A 241 2.60 -38.33 7.85
N SER A 242 3.45 -38.91 8.73
CA SER A 242 3.53 -38.52 10.14
C SER A 242 3.86 -37.02 10.34
N GLU A 243 4.58 -36.38 9.41
CA GLU A 243 4.88 -34.93 9.48
C GLU A 243 3.61 -34.05 9.41
N LEU A 244 2.48 -34.59 8.97
CA LEU A 244 1.20 -33.89 8.94
C LEU A 244 0.43 -33.98 10.27
N LEU A 245 0.85 -34.88 11.15
CA LEU A 245 0.19 -35.12 12.44
C LEU A 245 0.82 -34.32 13.58
N GLU A 246 1.96 -33.66 13.32
CA GLU A 246 2.74 -32.88 14.30
C GLU A 246 2.39 -31.37 14.26
N VAL A 247 1.26 -30.97 13.63
CA VAL A 247 0.82 -29.57 13.48
C VAL A 247 -0.29 -29.23 14.46
#